data_3ad648047a7090e1735375aa304a5267
#
_entry.id   3ad648047a7090e1735375aa304a5267
#
_cell.length_a   1.000
_cell.length_b   1.000
_cell.length_c   1.000
_cell.angle_alpha   90.00
_cell.angle_beta   90.00
_cell.angle_gamma   90.00
#
_symmetry.space_group_name_H-M   'P 1'
#
loop_
_entity.id
_entity.type
_entity.pdbx_description
1 polymer ?
#
loop_
_entity_poly.entity_id
_entity_poly.type
_entity_poly.pdbx_seq_one_letter_code
_entity_poly.pdbx_strand_id
1 'polypeptide(L)'
;MANTTTFTAPGQQAGLNEWLDYIGKIHEKPMDLGLERMKDMIARMGIEFTCPVFTVAGTNGKGSTCALLESVLRYSGYRVGMHTSPHLLRFNERCVIAGDEVDDDTLIEAFKEVEKARGDKPLTYFEFTGLAILRIFQKAHLDAVILEIGLGGRLDAMNAIDTDCAILCSIGIDHSAYLGDTREKIGWEKAHIFRHGKPAICTDPQPPESVIEYAHELLAPIYVWGKDFLTYRHHGMWDFEMDLRSMATIHTTEWRNLPKPAISGVAQLQNAA
;
A
#
# COMPACT_ATOMS: atom_id res chain seq x y z
N MET A 1 20.25 21.25 -27.39
CA MET A 1 19.52 22.05 -26.39
C MET A 1 18.14 21.41 -26.28
N ALA A 2 17.87 20.68 -25.19
CA ALA A 2 16.54 20.10 -24.97
C ALA A 2 15.59 21.24 -24.64
N ASN A 3 14.51 21.39 -25.42
CA ASN A 3 13.41 22.30 -25.10
C ASN A 3 12.75 21.79 -23.83
N THR A 4 13.13 22.30 -22.68
CA THR A 4 12.45 22.07 -21.43
C THR A 4 11.11 22.81 -21.49
N THR A 5 10.05 22.13 -21.85
CA THR A 5 8.70 22.69 -21.77
C THR A 5 8.40 22.94 -20.29
N THR A 6 8.47 24.20 -19.87
CA THR A 6 8.13 24.59 -18.50
C THR A 6 6.61 24.57 -18.36
N PHE A 7 6.06 23.58 -17.68
CA PHE A 7 4.64 23.56 -17.35
C PHE A 7 4.41 24.48 -16.14
N THR A 8 3.46 25.41 -16.27
CA THR A 8 3.08 26.30 -15.17
C THR A 8 2.04 25.61 -14.28
N ALA A 9 2.27 25.63 -12.99
CA ALA A 9 1.32 25.10 -12.01
C ALA A 9 -0.06 25.76 -12.14
N PRO A 10 -1.16 25.03 -11.90
CA PRO A 10 -2.51 25.57 -11.96
C PRO A 10 -2.71 26.74 -11.00
N GLY A 11 -3.59 27.67 -11.37
CA GLY A 11 -3.88 28.86 -10.57
C GLY A 11 -4.63 28.55 -9.27
N GLN A 12 -4.83 29.56 -8.42
CA GLN A 12 -5.46 29.38 -7.11
C GLN A 12 -6.90 28.84 -7.16
N GLN A 13 -7.61 29.06 -8.24
CA GLN A 13 -9.01 28.63 -8.43
C GLN A 13 -9.12 27.34 -9.27
N ALA A 14 -8.00 26.71 -9.61
CA ALA A 14 -8.00 25.49 -10.41
C ALA A 14 -8.65 24.33 -9.67
N GLY A 15 -9.52 23.60 -10.36
CA GLY A 15 -10.18 22.40 -9.84
C GLY A 15 -9.26 21.17 -9.84
N LEU A 16 -9.73 20.08 -9.21
CA LEU A 16 -8.96 18.83 -9.06
C LEU A 16 -8.49 18.28 -10.42
N ASN A 17 -9.33 18.27 -11.44
CA ASN A 17 -8.98 17.73 -12.76
C ASN A 17 -7.86 18.54 -13.44
N GLU A 18 -7.84 19.85 -13.28
CA GLU A 18 -6.76 20.71 -13.82
C GLU A 18 -5.42 20.39 -13.16
N TRP A 19 -5.43 20.14 -11.86
CA TRP A 19 -4.26 19.67 -11.13
C TRP A 19 -3.78 18.30 -11.59
N LEU A 20 -4.68 17.33 -11.75
CA LEU A 20 -4.34 15.98 -12.21
C LEU A 20 -3.78 15.98 -13.64
N ASP A 21 -4.36 16.81 -14.51
CA ASP A 21 -3.85 17.01 -15.89
C ASP A 21 -2.46 17.66 -15.92
N TYR A 22 -2.21 18.60 -15.03
CA TYR A 22 -0.90 19.21 -14.87
C TYR A 22 0.12 18.19 -14.36
N ILE A 23 -0.19 17.49 -13.28
CA ILE A 23 0.67 16.48 -12.65
C ILE A 23 1.05 15.38 -13.66
N GLY A 24 0.11 14.98 -14.52
CA GLY A 24 0.36 14.01 -15.58
C GLY A 24 1.37 14.45 -16.66
N LYS A 25 1.73 15.72 -16.71
CA LYS A 25 2.61 16.28 -17.74
C LYS A 25 3.99 16.72 -17.25
N ILE A 26 4.19 16.85 -15.94
CA ILE A 26 5.44 17.38 -15.36
C ILE A 26 6.63 16.42 -15.42
N HIS A 27 6.40 15.15 -15.71
CA HIS A 27 7.43 14.14 -15.90
C HIS A 27 7.38 13.58 -17.32
N GLU A 28 8.56 13.49 -17.99
CA GLU A 28 8.65 13.00 -19.37
C GLU A 28 8.21 11.54 -19.53
N LYS A 29 8.43 10.73 -18.50
CA LYS A 29 8.06 9.32 -18.48
C LYS A 29 6.84 9.10 -17.58
N PRO A 30 5.84 8.37 -18.05
CA PRO A 30 4.68 8.04 -17.22
C PRO A 30 5.04 7.14 -16.02
N MET A 31 6.14 6.39 -16.14
CA MET A 31 6.68 5.51 -15.09
C MET A 31 8.21 5.61 -15.09
N ASP A 32 8.76 5.92 -13.93
CA ASP A 32 10.20 5.99 -13.67
C ASP A 32 10.45 5.50 -12.24
N LEU A 33 10.72 4.20 -12.11
CA LEU A 33 10.84 3.53 -10.82
C LEU A 33 12.10 3.95 -10.09
N GLY A 34 11.98 4.17 -8.77
CA GLY A 34 13.11 4.54 -7.91
C GLY A 34 12.63 5.22 -6.64
N LEU A 35 13.36 5.06 -5.54
CA LEU A 35 12.97 5.61 -4.24
C LEU A 35 13.62 6.97 -3.92
N GLU A 36 14.68 7.35 -4.62
CA GLU A 36 15.49 8.52 -4.26
C GLU A 36 14.70 9.82 -4.29
N ARG A 37 13.85 10.02 -5.32
CA ARG A 37 13.01 11.22 -5.42
C ARG A 37 12.00 11.28 -4.29
N MET A 38 11.35 10.13 -3.98
CA MET A 38 10.38 10.04 -2.89
C MET A 38 11.03 10.30 -1.54
N LYS A 39 12.15 9.66 -1.23
CA LYS A 39 12.88 9.84 0.04
C LYS A 39 13.32 11.28 0.23
N ASP A 40 13.87 11.91 -0.81
CA ASP A 40 14.24 13.32 -0.75
C ASP A 40 13.03 14.23 -0.51
N MET A 41 11.90 13.97 -1.18
CA MET A 41 10.68 14.74 -1.01
C MET A 41 10.04 14.53 0.37
N ILE A 42 9.99 13.28 0.85
CA ILE A 42 9.53 12.95 2.21
C ILE A 42 10.33 13.74 3.25
N ALA A 43 11.66 13.75 3.13
CA ALA A 43 12.54 14.51 4.01
C ALA A 43 12.30 16.03 3.91
N ARG A 44 12.18 16.60 2.69
CA ARG A 44 11.91 18.04 2.47
C ARG A 44 10.57 18.47 3.05
N MET A 45 9.56 17.62 2.95
CA MET A 45 8.21 17.89 3.46
C MET A 45 8.07 17.57 4.94
N GLY A 46 9.06 16.91 5.54
CA GLY A 46 9.02 16.44 6.92
C GLY A 46 7.88 15.47 7.16
N ILE A 47 7.65 14.52 6.23
CA ILE A 47 6.58 13.54 6.35
C ILE A 47 7.07 12.40 7.25
N GLU A 48 6.42 12.23 8.40
CA GLU A 48 6.69 11.19 9.38
C GLU A 48 5.38 10.67 9.96
N PHE A 49 5.34 9.38 10.30
CA PHE A 49 4.20 8.75 10.97
C PHE A 49 4.62 8.24 12.34
N THR A 50 3.84 8.55 13.36
CA THR A 50 4.01 8.06 14.74
C THR A 50 3.08 6.89 15.05
N CYS A 51 2.15 6.58 14.16
CA CYS A 51 1.24 5.44 14.23
C CYS A 51 1.76 4.29 13.36
N PRO A 52 1.30 3.05 13.60
CA PRO A 52 1.64 1.90 12.77
C PRO A 52 1.31 2.11 11.30
N VAL A 53 2.24 1.69 10.45
CA VAL A 53 2.10 1.68 8.98
C VAL A 53 2.02 0.25 8.49
N PHE A 54 0.97 -0.07 7.74
CA PHE A 54 0.78 -1.33 7.05
C PHE A 54 1.02 -1.14 5.56
N THR A 55 1.90 -1.94 4.97
CA THR A 55 2.17 -1.89 3.53
C THR A 55 1.69 -3.16 2.86
N VAL A 56 0.85 -3.02 1.84
CA VAL A 56 0.20 -4.14 1.15
C VAL A 56 0.70 -4.24 -0.29
N ALA A 57 1.35 -5.36 -0.63
CA ALA A 57 1.78 -5.69 -1.99
C ALA A 57 1.14 -7.00 -2.46
N GLY A 58 1.25 -7.30 -3.74
CA GLY A 58 0.74 -8.52 -4.35
C GLY A 58 0.39 -8.33 -5.82
N THR A 59 0.12 -9.41 -6.52
CA THR A 59 -0.42 -9.34 -7.89
C THR A 59 -1.92 -9.03 -7.81
N ASN A 60 -2.67 -9.83 -7.07
CA ASN A 60 -4.11 -9.65 -6.85
C ASN A 60 -4.40 -9.60 -5.35
N GLY A 61 -5.54 -9.00 -4.98
CA GLY A 61 -6.02 -8.97 -3.61
C GLY A 61 -5.63 -7.74 -2.80
N LYS A 62 -4.68 -6.92 -3.25
CA LYS A 62 -4.17 -5.74 -2.52
C LYS A 62 -5.29 -4.83 -2.01
N GLY A 63 -6.06 -4.23 -2.92
CA GLY A 63 -7.14 -3.31 -2.56
C GLY A 63 -8.21 -3.95 -1.68
N SER A 64 -8.56 -5.24 -1.91
CA SER A 64 -9.47 -5.98 -1.03
C SER A 64 -8.91 -6.15 0.37
N THR A 65 -7.63 -6.49 0.50
CA THR A 65 -6.94 -6.61 1.80
C THR A 65 -6.88 -5.25 2.50
N CYS A 66 -6.54 -4.17 1.79
CA CYS A 66 -6.56 -2.83 2.34
C CYS A 66 -7.94 -2.45 2.88
N ALA A 67 -9.00 -2.68 2.11
CA ALA A 67 -10.37 -2.36 2.52
C ALA A 67 -10.85 -3.20 3.72
N LEU A 68 -10.49 -4.48 3.76
CA LEU A 68 -10.81 -5.35 4.90
C LEU A 68 -10.07 -4.93 6.16
N LEU A 69 -8.77 -4.66 6.07
CA LEU A 69 -7.95 -4.18 7.18
C LEU A 69 -8.45 -2.83 7.70
N GLU A 70 -8.74 -1.87 6.79
CA GLU A 70 -9.33 -0.57 7.16
C GLU A 70 -10.64 -0.78 7.92
N SER A 71 -11.53 -1.62 7.39
CA SER A 71 -12.82 -1.90 7.99
C SER A 71 -12.69 -2.48 9.41
N VAL A 72 -11.81 -3.48 9.60
CA VAL A 72 -11.56 -4.09 10.92
C VAL A 72 -11.04 -3.06 11.91
N LEU A 73 -10.04 -2.29 11.54
CA LEU A 73 -9.45 -1.27 12.41
C LEU A 73 -10.45 -0.16 12.73
N ARG A 74 -11.20 0.33 11.74
CA ARG A 74 -12.20 1.38 11.91
C ARG A 74 -13.36 0.92 12.82
N TYR A 75 -13.89 -0.28 12.63
CA TYR A 75 -14.92 -0.83 13.52
C TYR A 75 -14.39 -1.15 14.92
N SER A 76 -13.08 -1.26 15.09
CA SER A 76 -12.42 -1.36 16.40
C SER A 76 -12.19 0.02 17.04
N GLY A 77 -12.61 1.10 16.41
CA GLY A 77 -12.56 2.45 16.95
C GLY A 77 -11.33 3.26 16.56
N TYR A 78 -10.46 2.74 15.68
CA TYR A 78 -9.27 3.44 15.20
C TYR A 78 -9.59 4.37 14.03
N ARG A 79 -8.90 5.50 13.98
CA ARG A 79 -8.93 6.44 12.87
C ARG A 79 -7.86 6.05 11.85
N VAL A 80 -8.26 5.48 10.74
CA VAL A 80 -7.38 4.88 9.73
C VAL A 80 -7.28 5.76 8.50
N GLY A 81 -6.06 5.94 7.97
CA GLY A 81 -5.81 6.45 6.63
C GLY A 81 -5.48 5.30 5.68
N MET A 82 -6.17 5.22 4.56
CA MET A 82 -5.94 4.17 3.56
C MET A 82 -5.67 4.79 2.19
N HIS A 83 -4.53 4.40 1.60
CA HIS A 83 -4.18 4.68 0.21
C HIS A 83 -4.34 3.42 -0.63
N THR A 84 -5.08 3.52 -1.74
CA THR A 84 -5.25 2.44 -2.73
C THR A 84 -5.07 2.96 -4.16
N SER A 85 -4.70 2.07 -5.08
CA SER A 85 -4.53 2.40 -6.51
C SER A 85 -4.69 1.18 -7.42
N PRO A 86 -5.20 1.39 -8.67
CA PRO A 86 -5.79 2.64 -9.19
C PRO A 86 -7.19 2.91 -8.61
N HIS A 87 -7.73 4.10 -8.83
CA HIS A 87 -9.14 4.39 -8.59
C HIS A 87 -10.03 3.82 -9.71
N LEU A 88 -11.31 3.65 -9.43
CA LEU A 88 -12.30 3.14 -10.40
C LEU A 88 -13.09 4.27 -11.08
N LEU A 89 -13.56 5.24 -10.33
CA LEU A 89 -14.42 6.33 -10.80
C LEU A 89 -13.78 7.70 -10.56
N ARG A 90 -13.29 7.96 -9.35
CA ARG A 90 -12.78 9.26 -8.92
C ARG A 90 -11.42 9.16 -8.26
N PHE A 91 -10.59 10.17 -8.45
CA PHE A 91 -9.26 10.20 -7.83
C PHE A 91 -9.31 10.11 -6.31
N ASN A 92 -10.33 10.67 -5.68
CA ASN A 92 -10.55 10.71 -4.22
C ASN A 92 -10.52 9.31 -3.57
N GLU A 93 -10.96 8.26 -4.29
CA GLU A 93 -10.88 6.86 -3.85
C GLU A 93 -9.48 6.44 -3.40
N ARG A 94 -8.43 7.14 -3.90
CA ARG A 94 -7.03 6.86 -3.54
C ARG A 94 -6.64 7.36 -2.14
N CYS A 95 -7.49 8.13 -1.51
CA CYS A 95 -7.22 8.75 -0.20
C CYS A 95 -8.47 8.70 0.67
N VAL A 96 -8.53 7.70 1.54
CA VAL A 96 -9.65 7.47 2.45
C VAL A 96 -9.20 7.70 3.88
N ILE A 97 -9.99 8.42 4.67
CA ILE A 97 -9.75 8.63 6.10
C ILE A 97 -11.01 8.24 6.86
N ALA A 98 -10.88 7.30 7.80
CA ALA A 98 -11.96 6.80 8.64
C ALA A 98 -13.20 6.32 7.85
N GLY A 99 -12.97 5.75 6.66
CA GLY A 99 -13.99 5.20 5.77
C GLY A 99 -14.54 6.16 4.73
N ASP A 100 -14.19 7.45 4.79
CA ASP A 100 -14.66 8.47 3.86
C ASP A 100 -13.55 8.93 2.91
N GLU A 101 -13.88 9.10 1.63
CA GLU A 101 -12.98 9.72 0.68
C GLU A 101 -12.74 11.19 1.04
N VAL A 102 -11.51 11.67 0.92
CA VAL A 102 -11.23 13.09 1.12
C VAL A 102 -11.82 13.93 -0.01
N ASP A 103 -12.19 15.16 0.29
CA ASP A 103 -12.75 16.08 -0.71
C ASP A 103 -11.67 16.67 -1.65
N ASP A 104 -12.13 17.29 -2.73
CA ASP A 104 -11.28 17.88 -3.75
C ASP A 104 -10.39 18.99 -3.18
N ASP A 105 -10.91 19.81 -2.27
CA ASP A 105 -10.18 20.94 -1.69
C ASP A 105 -9.01 20.44 -0.85
N THR A 106 -9.20 19.38 -0.08
CA THR A 106 -8.13 18.73 0.70
C THR A 106 -7.00 18.20 -0.21
N LEU A 107 -7.36 17.58 -1.33
CA LEU A 107 -6.39 17.09 -2.33
C LEU A 107 -5.64 18.26 -2.98
N ILE A 108 -6.36 19.29 -3.41
CA ILE A 108 -5.77 20.47 -4.05
C ILE A 108 -4.79 21.19 -3.12
N GLU A 109 -5.13 21.37 -1.86
CA GLU A 109 -4.22 21.97 -0.89
C GLU A 109 -2.95 21.12 -0.69
N ALA A 110 -3.07 19.81 -0.63
CA ALA A 110 -1.91 18.93 -0.56
C ALA A 110 -1.07 18.98 -1.86
N PHE A 111 -1.69 19.07 -3.03
CA PHE A 111 -0.98 19.26 -4.30
C PHE A 111 -0.18 20.57 -4.33
N LYS A 112 -0.73 21.66 -3.83
CA LYS A 112 -0.02 22.94 -3.70
C LYS A 112 1.22 22.82 -2.79
N GLU A 113 1.11 22.07 -1.70
CA GLU A 113 2.23 21.83 -0.78
C GLU A 113 3.34 21.00 -1.45
N VAL A 114 2.99 19.92 -2.18
CA VAL A 114 3.95 19.13 -2.96
C VAL A 114 4.61 19.99 -4.03
N GLU A 115 3.83 20.78 -4.78
CA GLU A 115 4.34 21.65 -5.83
C GLU A 115 5.37 22.65 -5.27
N LYS A 116 5.05 23.26 -4.16
CA LYS A 116 5.97 24.19 -3.47
C LYS A 116 7.26 23.49 -3.01
N ALA A 117 7.15 22.27 -2.49
CA ALA A 117 8.29 21.54 -1.95
C ALA A 117 9.21 20.97 -3.04
N ARG A 118 8.63 20.53 -4.18
CA ARG A 118 9.42 19.94 -5.26
C ARG A 118 10.31 20.97 -5.99
N GLY A 119 9.86 22.21 -6.10
CA GLY A 119 10.51 23.21 -6.95
C GLY A 119 10.57 22.72 -8.41
N ASP A 120 11.78 22.58 -8.97
CA ASP A 120 11.99 22.09 -10.34
C ASP A 120 12.19 20.55 -10.44
N LYS A 121 12.06 19.82 -9.32
CA LYS A 121 12.26 18.36 -9.32
C LYS A 121 11.14 17.67 -10.11
N PRO A 122 11.47 16.86 -11.14
CA PRO A 122 10.47 16.12 -11.88
C PRO A 122 9.99 14.95 -11.02
N LEU A 123 8.68 14.90 -10.75
CA LEU A 123 8.01 13.81 -10.07
C LEU A 123 7.07 13.11 -11.05
N THR A 124 7.06 11.79 -11.05
CA THR A 124 6.03 11.04 -11.78
C THR A 124 4.65 11.32 -11.19
N TYR A 125 3.60 11.04 -11.96
CA TYR A 125 2.21 11.18 -11.49
C TYR A 125 2.00 10.44 -10.16
N PHE A 126 2.51 9.21 -10.05
CA PHE A 126 2.34 8.39 -8.85
C PHE A 126 3.11 8.93 -7.65
N GLU A 127 4.35 9.40 -7.86
CA GLU A 127 5.15 10.03 -6.80
C GLU A 127 4.50 11.32 -6.29
N PHE A 128 4.07 12.18 -7.19
CA PHE A 128 3.46 13.46 -6.81
C PHE A 128 2.17 13.26 -6.01
N THR A 129 1.26 12.44 -6.55
CA THR A 129 -0.03 12.18 -5.90
C THR A 129 0.12 11.40 -4.61
N GLY A 130 1.09 10.47 -4.56
CA GLY A 130 1.43 9.73 -3.35
C GLY A 130 1.94 10.64 -2.23
N LEU A 131 2.85 11.57 -2.53
CA LEU A 131 3.34 12.57 -1.56
C LEU A 131 2.21 13.41 -1.00
N ALA A 132 1.25 13.83 -1.84
CA ALA A 132 0.10 14.59 -1.39
C ALA A 132 -0.77 13.78 -0.41
N ILE A 133 -1.03 12.51 -0.72
CA ILE A 133 -1.79 11.60 0.15
C ILE A 133 -1.06 11.37 1.49
N LEU A 134 0.24 11.09 1.45
CA LEU A 134 1.06 10.95 2.66
C LEU A 134 1.02 12.24 3.51
N ARG A 135 1.03 13.41 2.87
CA ARG A 135 0.90 14.70 3.58
C ARG A 135 -0.46 14.88 4.23
N ILE A 136 -1.54 14.48 3.57
CA ILE A 136 -2.90 14.49 4.14
C ILE A 136 -2.94 13.56 5.36
N PHE A 137 -2.41 12.35 5.25
CA PHE A 137 -2.39 11.38 6.35
C PHE A 137 -1.60 11.90 7.56
N GLN A 138 -0.44 12.51 7.34
CA GLN A 138 0.35 13.09 8.41
C GLN A 138 -0.44 14.16 9.20
N LYS A 139 -1.24 14.97 8.52
CA LYS A 139 -2.05 16.02 9.16
C LYS A 139 -3.32 15.50 9.84
N ALA A 140 -3.76 14.32 9.50
CA ALA A 140 -5.06 13.80 9.92
C ALA A 140 -5.09 13.18 11.33
N HIS A 141 -3.94 13.11 12.04
CA HIS A 141 -3.85 12.49 13.38
C HIS A 141 -4.45 11.09 13.40
N LEU A 142 -3.86 10.19 12.62
CA LEU A 142 -4.33 8.83 12.43
C LEU A 142 -3.78 7.91 13.51
N ASP A 143 -4.55 6.84 13.81
CA ASP A 143 -4.10 5.71 14.65
C ASP A 143 -3.41 4.61 13.85
N ALA A 144 -3.65 4.55 12.52
CA ALA A 144 -2.99 3.62 11.61
C ALA A 144 -3.02 4.16 10.17
N VAL A 145 -2.01 3.76 9.39
CA VAL A 145 -1.90 4.06 7.95
C VAL A 145 -1.78 2.76 7.17
N ILE A 146 -2.55 2.62 6.09
CA ILE A 146 -2.51 1.49 5.16
C ILE A 146 -2.08 2.01 3.78
N LEU A 147 -0.98 1.46 3.24
CA LEU A 147 -0.41 1.87 1.96
C LEU A 147 -0.42 0.68 0.98
N GLU A 148 -1.22 0.80 -0.09
CA GLU A 148 -1.16 -0.14 -1.20
C GLU A 148 0.00 0.20 -2.12
N ILE A 149 0.81 -0.80 -2.45
CA ILE A 149 1.85 -0.73 -3.48
C ILE A 149 1.21 -0.70 -4.87
N GLY A 150 1.57 0.28 -5.67
CA GLY A 150 1.06 0.40 -7.04
C GLY A 150 1.66 -0.65 -7.98
N LEU A 151 3.00 -0.80 -7.97
CA LEU A 151 3.70 -1.73 -8.85
C LEU A 151 4.92 -2.36 -8.17
N GLY A 152 4.99 -3.68 -8.22
CA GLY A 152 6.14 -4.43 -7.67
C GLY A 152 6.20 -4.36 -6.16
N GLY A 153 7.13 -3.65 -5.62
CA GLY A 153 7.40 -3.43 -4.20
C GLY A 153 8.66 -2.61 -4.02
N ARG A 154 9.80 -3.17 -4.38
CA ARG A 154 11.15 -2.64 -4.12
C ARG A 154 11.35 -1.17 -4.48
N LEU A 155 10.90 -0.77 -5.65
CA LEU A 155 11.09 0.59 -6.19
C LEU A 155 9.77 1.39 -6.28
N ASP A 156 8.69 0.90 -5.67
CA ASP A 156 7.43 1.61 -5.62
C ASP A 156 7.51 2.82 -4.69
N ALA A 157 6.88 3.92 -5.08
CA ALA A 157 6.92 5.16 -4.33
C ALA A 157 6.42 5.02 -2.89
N MET A 158 5.37 4.23 -2.64
CA MET A 158 4.83 4.02 -1.29
C MET A 158 5.80 3.23 -0.40
N ASN A 159 6.69 2.43 -0.98
CA ASN A 159 7.73 1.71 -0.24
C ASN A 159 8.86 2.60 0.30
N ALA A 160 8.83 3.89 -0.02
CA ALA A 160 9.73 4.87 0.60
C ALA A 160 9.40 5.15 2.08
N ILE A 161 8.20 4.78 2.53
CA ILE A 161 7.78 4.80 3.94
C ILE A 161 8.10 3.44 4.56
N ASP A 162 8.71 3.44 5.73
CA ASP A 162 8.97 2.21 6.46
C ASP A 162 7.67 1.64 7.05
N THR A 163 7.50 0.34 6.87
CA THR A 163 6.32 -0.37 7.37
C THR A 163 6.56 -0.99 8.75
N ASP A 164 5.52 -1.05 9.57
CA ASP A 164 5.51 -1.82 10.83
C ASP A 164 5.00 -3.24 10.64
N CYS A 165 4.17 -3.46 9.61
CA CYS A 165 3.72 -4.79 9.20
C CYS A 165 3.54 -4.80 7.68
N ALA A 166 4.19 -5.76 7.01
CA ALA A 166 4.08 -5.95 5.58
C ALA A 166 3.09 -7.07 5.26
N ILE A 167 2.21 -6.85 4.29
CA ILE A 167 1.25 -7.85 3.83
C ILE A 167 1.50 -8.13 2.35
N LEU A 168 1.86 -9.35 2.03
CA LEU A 168 2.07 -9.83 0.68
C LEU A 168 0.93 -10.74 0.26
N CYS A 169 0.06 -10.24 -0.61
CA CYS A 169 -1.06 -11.00 -1.16
C CYS A 169 -0.58 -12.05 -2.17
N SER A 170 -1.45 -12.50 -3.08
CA SER A 170 -1.08 -13.51 -4.08
C SER A 170 0.06 -13.05 -5.01
N ILE A 171 0.91 -13.98 -5.43
CA ILE A 171 2.02 -13.75 -6.36
C ILE A 171 1.74 -14.50 -7.64
N GLY A 172 1.43 -13.76 -8.70
CA GLY A 172 1.21 -14.26 -10.05
C GLY A 172 2.12 -13.56 -11.05
N ILE A 173 2.17 -14.07 -12.27
CA ILE A 173 2.91 -13.42 -13.37
C ILE A 173 2.08 -12.24 -13.86
N ASP A 174 2.60 -11.05 -13.65
CA ASP A 174 2.02 -9.79 -14.10
C ASP A 174 3.13 -8.75 -14.26
N HIS A 175 2.88 -7.73 -15.10
CA HIS A 175 3.86 -6.67 -15.38
C HIS A 175 5.27 -7.19 -15.69
N SER A 176 5.38 -8.26 -16.46
CA SER A 176 6.65 -8.98 -16.72
C SER A 176 7.75 -8.11 -17.32
N ALA A 177 7.38 -7.02 -18.03
CA ALA A 177 8.34 -6.06 -18.56
C ALA A 177 9.12 -5.30 -17.46
N TYR A 178 8.59 -5.21 -16.23
CA TYR A 178 9.20 -4.50 -15.11
C TYR A 178 9.65 -5.42 -13.97
N LEU A 179 8.90 -6.50 -13.71
CA LEU A 179 9.09 -7.33 -12.52
C LEU A 179 9.76 -8.68 -12.82
N GLY A 180 9.93 -9.00 -14.11
CA GLY A 180 10.44 -10.30 -14.54
C GLY A 180 9.34 -11.27 -14.93
N ASP A 181 9.75 -12.41 -15.46
CA ASP A 181 8.94 -13.41 -16.16
C ASP A 181 8.67 -14.68 -15.34
N THR A 182 9.11 -14.71 -14.09
CA THR A 182 8.92 -15.84 -13.17
C THR A 182 8.33 -15.38 -11.83
N ARG A 183 7.62 -16.29 -11.15
CA ARG A 183 7.09 -16.03 -9.81
C ARG A 183 8.20 -15.72 -8.80
N GLU A 184 9.40 -16.28 -8.97
CA GLU A 184 10.57 -16.03 -8.13
C GLU A 184 11.02 -14.57 -8.24
N LYS A 185 11.20 -14.05 -9.47
CA LYS A 185 11.58 -12.66 -9.70
C LYS A 185 10.52 -11.68 -9.17
N ILE A 186 9.25 -11.96 -9.47
CA ILE A 186 8.13 -11.13 -9.05
C ILE A 186 7.97 -11.17 -7.51
N GLY A 187 8.13 -12.33 -6.91
CA GLY A 187 8.11 -12.51 -5.45
C GLY A 187 9.22 -11.73 -4.78
N TRP A 188 10.43 -11.82 -5.30
CA TRP A 188 11.59 -11.07 -4.83
C TRP A 188 11.33 -9.55 -4.85
N GLU A 189 10.86 -9.00 -5.98
CA GLU A 189 10.53 -7.57 -6.10
C GLU A 189 9.45 -7.14 -5.07
N LYS A 190 8.45 -7.99 -4.85
CA LYS A 190 7.35 -7.68 -3.92
C LYS A 190 7.76 -7.82 -2.46
N ALA A 191 8.59 -8.78 -2.11
CA ALA A 191 9.07 -9.01 -0.75
C ALA A 191 9.90 -7.84 -0.20
N HIS A 192 10.42 -6.96 -1.06
CA HIS A 192 11.19 -5.79 -0.64
C HIS A 192 10.36 -4.70 0.10
N ILE A 193 9.08 -4.95 0.36
CA ILE A 193 8.30 -4.18 1.33
C ILE A 193 8.57 -4.63 2.77
N PHE A 194 9.20 -5.79 2.99
CA PHE A 194 9.56 -6.28 4.33
C PHE A 194 10.62 -5.39 4.98
N ARG A 195 10.63 -5.36 6.32
CA ARG A 195 11.62 -4.60 7.10
C ARG A 195 12.24 -5.50 8.17
N HIS A 196 13.50 -5.21 8.50
CA HIS A 196 14.24 -5.97 9.50
C HIS A 196 13.48 -6.07 10.82
N GLY A 197 13.27 -7.30 11.29
CA GLY A 197 12.59 -7.60 12.56
C GLY A 197 11.09 -7.24 12.62
N LYS A 198 10.49 -6.76 11.51
CA LYS A 198 9.06 -6.44 11.47
C LYS A 198 8.27 -7.61 10.89
N PRO A 199 7.03 -7.86 11.37
CA PRO A 199 6.20 -8.95 10.89
C PRO A 199 5.85 -8.79 9.41
N ALA A 200 5.83 -9.93 8.71
CA ALA A 200 5.38 -10.07 7.35
C ALA A 200 4.29 -11.14 7.27
N ILE A 201 3.19 -10.84 6.60
CA ILE A 201 2.08 -11.77 6.37
C ILE A 201 2.07 -12.11 4.88
N CYS A 202 2.05 -13.38 4.52
CA CYS A 202 1.96 -13.83 3.15
C CYS A 202 0.70 -14.67 2.95
N THR A 203 -0.23 -14.20 2.12
CA THR A 203 -1.45 -14.94 1.84
C THR A 203 -1.32 -15.87 0.63
N ASP A 204 -0.20 -15.89 -0.07
CA ASP A 204 0.07 -16.89 -1.11
C ASP A 204 0.34 -18.24 -0.42
N PRO A 205 -0.44 -19.31 -0.72
CA PRO A 205 -0.29 -20.61 -0.06
C PRO A 205 0.99 -21.35 -0.45
N GLN A 206 1.63 -20.91 -1.52
CA GLN A 206 2.88 -21.47 -2.04
C GLN A 206 3.80 -20.31 -2.44
N PRO A 207 4.26 -19.50 -1.47
CA PRO A 207 5.11 -18.37 -1.78
C PRO A 207 6.39 -18.84 -2.48
N PRO A 208 6.91 -18.08 -3.46
CA PRO A 208 8.22 -18.32 -4.03
C PRO A 208 9.31 -18.41 -2.96
N GLU A 209 10.34 -19.23 -3.20
CA GLU A 209 11.44 -19.40 -2.26
C GLU A 209 12.16 -18.06 -1.97
N SER A 210 12.32 -17.25 -2.99
CA SER A 210 12.88 -15.88 -2.90
C SER A 210 12.17 -14.98 -1.86
N VAL A 211 10.88 -15.18 -1.61
CA VAL A 211 10.13 -14.43 -0.59
C VAL A 211 10.53 -14.89 0.82
N ILE A 212 10.64 -16.20 1.00
CA ILE A 212 10.99 -16.81 2.29
C ILE A 212 12.45 -16.50 2.64
N GLU A 213 13.36 -16.66 1.67
CA GLU A 213 14.78 -16.34 1.84
C GLU A 213 14.97 -14.87 2.23
N TYR A 214 14.32 -13.94 1.53
CA TYR A 214 14.43 -12.52 1.83
C TYR A 214 13.86 -12.16 3.21
N ALA A 215 12.76 -12.78 3.65
CA ALA A 215 12.25 -12.62 5.00
C ALA A 215 13.26 -13.11 6.05
N HIS A 216 13.92 -14.24 5.82
CA HIS A 216 14.96 -14.77 6.70
C HIS A 216 16.19 -13.87 6.76
N GLU A 217 16.68 -13.35 5.62
CA GLU A 217 17.79 -12.40 5.55
C GLU A 217 17.52 -11.14 6.40
N LEU A 218 16.27 -10.67 6.38
CA LEU A 218 15.83 -9.52 7.17
C LEU A 218 15.46 -9.86 8.62
N LEU A 219 15.54 -11.13 9.03
CA LEU A 219 15.01 -11.59 10.32
C LEU A 219 13.56 -11.14 10.55
N ALA A 220 12.79 -11.00 9.48
CA ALA A 220 11.38 -10.63 9.52
C ALA A 220 10.55 -11.88 9.84
N PRO A 221 9.77 -11.90 10.93
CA PRO A 221 8.86 -13.00 11.19
C PRO A 221 7.82 -13.07 10.08
N ILE A 222 7.83 -14.14 9.30
CA ILE A 222 6.87 -14.33 8.20
C ILE A 222 5.81 -15.36 8.58
N TYR A 223 4.54 -15.00 8.37
CA TYR A 223 3.36 -15.85 8.59
C TYR A 223 2.71 -16.15 7.26
N VAL A 224 2.59 -17.42 6.91
CA VAL A 224 2.11 -17.88 5.61
C VAL A 224 0.74 -18.54 5.75
N TRP A 225 -0.24 -18.08 4.95
CA TRP A 225 -1.54 -18.72 4.85
C TRP A 225 -1.41 -20.18 4.37
N GLY A 226 -2.15 -21.07 4.98
CA GLY A 226 -2.03 -22.51 4.70
C GLY A 226 -1.00 -23.23 5.55
N LYS A 227 -0.13 -22.51 6.27
CA LYS A 227 0.91 -23.06 7.15
C LYS A 227 0.78 -22.54 8.57
N ASP A 228 0.87 -21.22 8.75
CA ASP A 228 0.90 -20.58 10.07
C ASP A 228 -0.49 -20.10 10.48
N PHE A 229 -1.37 -19.83 9.52
CA PHE A 229 -2.77 -19.52 9.75
C PHE A 229 -3.66 -20.12 8.65
N LEU A 230 -4.91 -20.43 8.99
CA LEU A 230 -5.84 -21.19 8.16
C LEU A 230 -7.25 -20.58 8.20
N THR A 231 -8.01 -20.84 7.15
CA THR A 231 -9.43 -20.49 7.07
C THR A 231 -10.25 -21.70 6.67
N TYR A 232 -11.37 -21.90 7.35
CA TYR A 232 -12.30 -23.00 7.06
C TYR A 232 -13.68 -22.47 6.74
N ARG A 233 -14.24 -22.84 5.59
CA ARG A 233 -15.58 -22.43 5.16
C ARG A 233 -16.61 -23.48 5.52
N HIS A 234 -17.70 -23.08 6.17
CA HIS A 234 -18.81 -23.97 6.47
C HIS A 234 -20.16 -23.23 6.55
N HIS A 235 -21.22 -23.83 6.02
CA HIS A 235 -22.63 -23.38 6.16
C HIS A 235 -22.86 -21.85 6.04
N GLY A 236 -22.14 -21.18 5.12
CA GLY A 236 -22.28 -19.73 4.94
C GLY A 236 -21.45 -18.87 5.88
N MET A 237 -20.70 -19.46 6.78
CA MET A 237 -19.77 -18.83 7.73
C MET A 237 -18.34 -19.31 7.47
N TRP A 238 -17.40 -18.82 8.25
CA TRP A 238 -16.02 -19.27 8.19
C TRP A 238 -15.35 -19.19 9.57
N ASP A 239 -14.29 -19.98 9.72
CA ASP A 239 -13.45 -20.00 10.90
C ASP A 239 -12.05 -19.53 10.52
N PHE A 240 -11.38 -18.87 11.43
CA PHE A 240 -9.97 -18.50 11.36
C PHE A 240 -9.21 -19.22 12.48
N GLU A 241 -8.05 -19.76 12.16
CA GLU A 241 -7.14 -20.39 13.10
C GLU A 241 -5.71 -19.92 12.83
N MET A 242 -5.01 -19.49 13.87
CA MET A 242 -3.60 -19.09 13.79
C MET A 242 -2.80 -19.78 14.88
N ASP A 243 -1.70 -20.43 14.50
CA ASP A 243 -0.76 -21.08 15.41
C ASP A 243 0.38 -20.10 15.78
N LEU A 244 0.29 -19.52 16.97
CA LEU A 244 1.28 -18.58 17.50
C LEU A 244 2.41 -19.24 18.29
N ARG A 245 2.55 -20.55 18.26
CA ARG A 245 3.60 -21.27 19.02
C ARG A 245 5.02 -20.85 18.64
N SER A 246 5.21 -20.27 17.47
CA SER A 246 6.50 -19.69 17.03
C SER A 246 6.85 -18.36 17.70
N MET A 247 5.92 -17.69 18.39
CA MET A 247 6.11 -16.36 19.00
C MET A 247 6.43 -16.39 20.50
N ALA A 248 6.95 -17.47 21.06
CA ALA A 248 7.19 -17.63 22.50
C ALA A 248 5.95 -17.50 23.41
N THR A 249 4.78 -17.35 22.83
CA THR A 249 3.47 -17.37 23.47
C THR A 249 2.72 -18.62 23.03
N ILE A 250 2.38 -19.49 23.97
CA ILE A 250 1.70 -20.77 23.70
C ILE A 250 0.20 -20.49 23.57
N HIS A 251 -0.22 -19.84 22.48
CA HIS A 251 -1.64 -19.61 22.21
C HIS A 251 -1.97 -19.85 20.76
N THR A 252 -2.85 -20.79 20.48
CA THR A 252 -3.60 -20.87 19.23
C THR A 252 -4.76 -19.89 19.33
N THR A 253 -4.87 -18.97 18.40
CA THR A 253 -6.01 -18.07 18.31
C THR A 253 -7.00 -18.67 17.33
N GLU A 254 -8.22 -18.92 17.80
CA GLU A 254 -9.31 -19.40 16.97
C GLU A 254 -10.49 -18.44 17.04
N TRP A 255 -11.02 -18.07 15.90
CA TRP A 255 -12.31 -17.39 15.79
C TRP A 255 -13.24 -18.23 14.93
N ARG A 256 -14.39 -18.59 15.49
CA ARG A 256 -15.34 -19.49 14.85
C ARG A 256 -16.63 -18.77 14.48
N ASN A 257 -17.29 -19.30 13.43
CA ASN A 257 -18.57 -18.80 12.96
C ASN A 257 -18.56 -17.31 12.56
N LEU A 258 -17.46 -16.86 11.97
CA LEU A 258 -17.36 -15.52 11.45
C LEU A 258 -18.31 -15.34 10.25
N PRO A 259 -19.00 -14.21 10.10
CA PRO A 259 -19.78 -13.91 8.92
C PRO A 259 -18.87 -13.73 7.71
N LYS A 260 -19.34 -14.08 6.53
CA LYS A 260 -18.57 -13.86 5.31
C LYS A 260 -18.27 -12.38 5.12
N PRO A 261 -17.05 -12.03 4.62
CA PRO A 261 -16.76 -10.66 4.19
C PRO A 261 -17.81 -10.17 3.19
N ALA A 262 -18.16 -8.89 3.26
CA ALA A 262 -19.09 -8.27 2.33
C ALA A 262 -18.58 -8.28 0.89
N ILE A 263 -17.26 -8.26 0.69
CA ILE A 263 -16.62 -8.39 -0.61
C ILE A 263 -16.75 -9.83 -1.09
N SER A 264 -17.40 -10.04 -2.23
CA SER A 264 -17.63 -11.36 -2.83
C SER A 264 -16.43 -11.84 -3.63
N GLY A 265 -16.12 -13.14 -3.56
CA GLY A 265 -15.05 -13.77 -4.34
C GLY A 265 -14.39 -14.95 -3.64
N VAL A 266 -13.76 -15.82 -4.41
CA VAL A 266 -13.15 -17.07 -3.89
C VAL A 266 -11.99 -16.77 -2.95
N ALA A 267 -11.18 -15.76 -3.27
CA ALA A 267 -9.99 -15.39 -2.48
C ALA A 267 -10.28 -14.47 -1.27
N GLN A 268 -11.55 -14.03 -1.07
CA GLN A 268 -11.82 -13.01 -0.07
C GLN A 268 -11.67 -13.49 1.39
N LEU A 269 -11.86 -14.77 1.65
CA LEU A 269 -11.56 -15.33 2.99
C LEU A 269 -10.06 -15.33 3.28
N GLN A 270 -9.26 -15.61 2.26
CA GLN A 270 -7.80 -15.55 2.32
C GLN A 270 -7.30 -14.11 2.53
N ASN A 271 -7.95 -13.13 1.88
CA ASN A 271 -7.62 -11.71 2.06
C ASN A 271 -8.11 -11.17 3.41
N ALA A 272 -9.11 -11.81 4.04
CA ALA A 272 -9.69 -11.39 5.33
C ALA A 272 -9.00 -12.02 6.54
N ALA A 273 -8.25 -13.09 6.31
CA ALA A 273 -7.50 -13.80 7.34
C ALA A 273 -6.18 -13.11 7.66
#